data_8a5e46f2d2dc2bd7acd69e2842b72f7a
#
_entry.id   8a5e46f2d2dc2bd7acd69e2842b72f7a
#
_cell.length_a   1.000
_cell.length_b   1.000
_cell.length_c   1.000
_cell.angle_alpha   90.00
_cell.angle_beta   90.00
_cell.angle_gamma   90.00
#
_symmetry.space_group_name_H-M   'P 1'
#
loop_
_entity.id
_entity.type
_entity.pdbx_description
1 polymer ?
#
loop_
_entity_poly.entity_id
_entity_poly.type
_entity_poly.pdbx_seq_one_letter_code
_entity_poly.pdbx_strand_id
1 'polypeptide(L)'
;MQPTGPCNVNPDALPPARGYSHATVAGDTVWIGGQIGSDETGKVLEPGDIVAQYARAIRNVAIALRAAGFTPEDTVKLTYYVTDMRAYRGSRGGLGAAYREFFRSDYPASTLVEVRSLVDPDALIEIDAVAVHRP
;
A
#
# COMPACT_ATOMS: atom_id res chain seq x y z
N MET A 1 13.66 10.70 25.86
CA MET A 1 12.91 11.82 25.27
C MET A 1 12.25 11.35 23.97
N GLN A 2 10.99 11.61 23.81
CA GLN A 2 10.27 11.28 22.58
C GLN A 2 10.74 12.19 21.43
N PRO A 3 10.91 11.65 20.21
CA PRO A 3 11.16 12.51 19.07
C PRO A 3 10.03 13.51 18.89
N THR A 4 10.37 14.77 18.60
CA THR A 4 9.38 15.83 18.40
C THR A 4 8.98 16.02 16.94
N GLY A 5 9.63 15.31 16.01
CA GLY A 5 9.38 15.42 14.59
C GLY A 5 8.91 14.10 13.97
N PRO A 6 8.63 14.10 12.66
CA PRO A 6 8.28 12.89 11.93
C PRO A 6 9.39 11.85 12.01
N CYS A 7 8.99 10.57 12.02
CA CYS A 7 9.90 9.44 12.05
C CYS A 7 9.65 8.56 10.82
N ASN A 8 10.68 8.31 10.03
CA ASN A 8 10.60 7.46 8.85
C ASN A 8 10.87 6.00 9.21
N VAL A 9 10.09 5.08 8.64
CA VAL A 9 10.17 3.65 8.91
C VAL A 9 10.33 2.90 7.60
N ASN A 10 11.39 2.09 7.52
CA ASN A 10 11.72 1.34 6.31
C ASN A 10 12.09 -0.09 6.70
N PRO A 11 11.11 -1.02 6.77
CA PRO A 11 11.37 -2.41 7.16
C PRO A 11 12.12 -3.18 6.09
N ASP A 12 12.90 -4.17 6.51
CA ASP A 12 13.69 -5.02 5.59
C ASP A 12 12.81 -5.87 4.67
N ALA A 13 11.56 -6.12 5.06
CA ALA A 13 10.62 -6.89 4.25
C ALA A 13 10.12 -6.12 3.01
N LEU A 14 10.37 -4.82 2.93
CA LEU A 14 10.07 -3.99 1.77
C LEU A 14 11.36 -3.60 1.04
N PRO A 15 11.26 -3.20 -0.24
CA PRO A 15 12.45 -2.82 -1.01
C PRO A 15 13.23 -1.69 -0.33
N PRO A 16 14.56 -1.65 -0.49
CA PRO A 16 15.35 -0.53 0.00
C PRO A 16 14.81 0.80 -0.52
N ALA A 17 14.47 1.70 0.39
CA ALA A 17 13.92 3.02 0.04
C ALA A 17 15.09 3.97 -0.28
N ARG A 18 15.13 4.45 -1.53
CA ARG A 18 16.15 5.38 -1.99
C ARG A 18 15.48 6.66 -2.48
N GLY A 19 15.70 7.76 -1.73
CA GLY A 19 15.09 9.04 -2.04
C GLY A 19 13.63 9.17 -1.58
N TYR A 20 13.14 8.21 -0.75
CA TYR A 20 11.79 8.21 -0.17
C TYR A 20 11.77 7.28 1.04
N SER A 21 10.64 7.19 1.72
CA SER A 21 10.42 6.24 2.81
C SER A 21 9.12 5.49 2.61
N HIS A 22 9.03 4.27 3.12
CA HIS A 22 7.81 3.46 3.04
C HIS A 22 6.73 3.96 4.00
N ALA A 23 7.12 4.48 5.15
CA ALA A 23 6.17 5.03 6.12
C ALA A 23 6.78 6.21 6.84
N THR A 24 5.93 7.17 7.20
CA THR A 24 6.31 8.31 8.06
C THR A 24 5.28 8.41 9.18
N VAL A 25 5.75 8.35 10.41
CA VAL A 25 4.91 8.49 11.61
C VAL A 25 5.07 9.88 12.18
N ALA A 26 3.97 10.53 12.49
CA ALA A 26 3.96 11.80 13.21
C ALA A 26 2.78 11.77 14.19
N GLY A 27 3.09 11.88 15.50
CA GLY A 27 2.06 11.78 16.52
C GLY A 27 1.36 10.41 16.50
N ASP A 28 0.05 10.44 16.37
CA ASP A 28 -0.81 9.24 16.30
C ASP A 28 -1.09 8.77 14.87
N THR A 29 -0.46 9.37 13.88
CA THR A 29 -0.78 9.16 12.46
C THR A 29 0.41 8.60 11.71
N VAL A 30 0.15 7.72 10.76
CA VAL A 30 1.15 7.23 9.81
C VAL A 30 0.68 7.45 8.38
N TRP A 31 1.59 7.90 7.55
CA TRP A 31 1.43 7.98 6.09
C TRP A 31 2.24 6.86 5.47
N ILE A 32 1.58 5.99 4.74
CA ILE A 32 2.22 4.89 4.03
C ILE A 32 2.46 5.35 2.59
N GLY A 33 3.72 5.33 2.16
CA GLY A 33 4.09 5.62 0.79
C GLY A 33 3.54 4.58 -0.18
N GLY A 34 3.44 4.95 -1.46
CA GLY A 34 2.88 4.08 -2.48
C GLY A 34 3.58 2.72 -2.54
N GLN A 35 2.79 1.66 -2.51
CA GLN A 35 3.25 0.28 -2.61
C GLN A 35 2.75 -0.34 -3.90
N ILE A 36 3.65 -0.97 -4.65
CA ILE A 36 3.33 -1.73 -5.85
C ILE A 36 3.42 -3.22 -5.55
N GLY A 37 3.06 -4.05 -6.53
CA GLY A 37 3.10 -5.50 -6.38
C GLY A 37 4.51 -6.09 -6.51
N SER A 38 5.45 -5.59 -5.72
CA SER A 38 6.85 -5.99 -5.78
C SER A 38 7.23 -6.91 -4.63
N ASP A 39 8.31 -7.68 -4.83
CA ASP A 39 8.98 -8.40 -3.76
C ASP A 39 9.90 -7.46 -2.96
N GLU A 40 10.65 -8.02 -2.01
CA GLU A 40 11.57 -7.27 -1.13
C GLU A 40 12.76 -6.65 -1.88
N THR A 41 13.01 -7.05 -3.12
CA THR A 41 14.06 -6.45 -3.96
C THR A 41 13.53 -5.31 -4.83
N GLY A 42 12.22 -5.12 -4.87
CA GLY A 42 11.56 -4.12 -5.70
C GLY A 42 11.11 -4.65 -7.06
N LYS A 43 11.24 -5.94 -7.32
CA LYS A 43 10.85 -6.54 -8.59
C LYS A 43 9.36 -6.85 -8.61
N VAL A 44 8.66 -6.41 -9.64
CA VAL A 44 7.28 -6.83 -9.93
C VAL A 44 7.32 -8.25 -10.47
N LEU A 45 6.74 -9.20 -9.72
CA LEU A 45 6.85 -10.62 -10.04
C LEU A 45 5.86 -11.09 -11.11
N GLU A 46 4.69 -10.45 -11.19
CA GLU A 46 3.61 -10.86 -12.10
C GLU A 46 3.23 -9.70 -13.03
N PRO A 47 4.07 -9.35 -14.02
CA PRO A 47 3.70 -8.35 -15.01
C PRO A 47 2.43 -8.79 -15.77
N GLY A 48 1.51 -7.86 -15.96
CA GLY A 48 0.25 -8.13 -16.66
C GLY A 48 -0.86 -8.74 -15.81
N ASP A 49 -0.61 -9.14 -14.57
CA ASP A 49 -1.61 -9.75 -13.68
C ASP A 49 -2.01 -8.77 -12.58
N ILE A 50 -3.12 -8.07 -12.79
CA ILE A 50 -3.55 -7.04 -11.82
C ILE A 50 -4.00 -7.63 -10.48
N VAL A 51 -4.59 -8.82 -10.47
CA VAL A 51 -5.03 -9.46 -9.21
C VAL A 51 -3.83 -9.84 -8.36
N ALA A 52 -2.82 -10.48 -8.96
CA ALA A 52 -1.61 -10.86 -8.26
C ALA A 52 -0.84 -9.63 -7.77
N GLN A 53 -0.75 -8.59 -8.60
CA GLN A 53 -0.09 -7.35 -8.20
C GLN A 53 -0.84 -6.63 -7.08
N TYR A 54 -2.17 -6.59 -7.15
CA TYR A 54 -2.99 -6.01 -6.09
C TYR A 54 -2.77 -6.75 -4.76
N ALA A 55 -2.83 -8.09 -4.79
CA ALA A 55 -2.64 -8.90 -3.59
C ALA A 55 -1.31 -8.60 -2.92
N ARG A 56 -0.25 -8.48 -3.72
CA ARG A 56 1.08 -8.16 -3.19
C ARG A 56 1.19 -6.71 -2.73
N ALA A 57 0.59 -5.76 -3.45
CA ALA A 57 0.61 -4.34 -3.08
C ALA A 57 -0.12 -4.12 -1.76
N ILE A 58 -1.30 -4.71 -1.57
CA ILE A 58 -2.05 -4.57 -0.31
C ILE A 58 -1.32 -5.26 0.86
N ARG A 59 -0.64 -6.38 0.59
CA ARG A 59 0.24 -7.03 1.56
C ARG A 59 1.38 -6.09 1.97
N ASN A 60 2.00 -5.42 1.00
CA ASN A 60 3.10 -4.50 1.27
C ASN A 60 2.62 -3.28 2.09
N VAL A 61 1.41 -2.79 1.85
CA VAL A 61 0.79 -1.76 2.69
C VAL A 61 0.66 -2.26 4.13
N ALA A 62 0.17 -3.48 4.32
CA ALA A 62 0.03 -4.07 5.66
C ALA A 62 1.39 -4.24 6.35
N ILE A 63 2.43 -4.64 5.61
CA ILE A 63 3.80 -4.75 6.14
C ILE A 63 4.27 -3.39 6.65
N ALA A 64 4.09 -2.34 5.86
CA ALA A 64 4.51 -0.99 6.23
C ALA A 64 3.75 -0.48 7.47
N LEU A 65 2.44 -0.72 7.52
CA LEU A 65 1.60 -0.37 8.68
C LEU A 65 2.13 -1.03 9.96
N ARG A 66 2.33 -2.34 9.92
CA ARG A 66 2.79 -3.10 11.09
C ARG A 66 4.20 -2.70 11.53
N ALA A 67 5.09 -2.45 10.58
CA ALA A 67 6.44 -1.97 10.89
C ALA A 67 6.41 -0.62 11.60
N ALA A 68 5.42 0.20 11.31
CA ALA A 68 5.24 1.52 11.93
C ALA A 68 4.44 1.46 13.25
N GLY A 69 4.04 0.27 13.70
CA GLY A 69 3.29 0.11 14.95
C GLY A 69 1.78 0.26 14.81
N PHE A 70 1.27 0.11 13.60
CA PHE A 70 -0.17 0.21 13.30
C PHE A 70 -0.68 -1.13 12.78
N THR A 71 -2.00 -1.28 12.70
CA THR A 71 -2.66 -2.44 12.10
C THR A 71 -3.52 -1.98 10.93
N PRO A 72 -3.90 -2.90 10.02
CA PRO A 72 -4.82 -2.54 8.94
C PRO A 72 -6.12 -1.89 9.43
N GLU A 73 -6.63 -2.28 10.59
CA GLU A 73 -7.85 -1.72 11.17
C GLU A 73 -7.72 -0.24 11.58
N ASP A 74 -6.49 0.26 11.71
CA ASP A 74 -6.23 1.68 12.02
C ASP A 74 -6.32 2.56 10.77
N THR A 75 -6.44 1.97 9.59
CA THR A 75 -6.44 2.69 8.31
C THR A 75 -7.71 3.55 8.18
N VAL A 76 -7.51 4.82 7.82
CA VAL A 76 -8.60 5.78 7.63
C VAL A 76 -8.74 6.20 6.16
N LYS A 77 -7.72 5.95 5.34
CA LYS A 77 -7.74 6.31 3.91
C LYS A 77 -6.87 5.35 3.12
N LEU A 78 -7.38 4.90 1.99
CA LEU A 78 -6.63 4.19 0.95
C LEU A 78 -6.75 4.96 -0.36
N THR A 79 -5.66 5.07 -1.12
CA THR A 79 -5.69 5.60 -2.47
C THR A 79 -5.09 4.59 -3.41
N TYR A 80 -5.81 4.31 -4.49
CA TYR A 80 -5.44 3.34 -5.52
C TYR A 80 -5.16 4.06 -6.83
N TYR A 81 -3.99 3.81 -7.39
CA TYR A 81 -3.59 4.32 -8.70
C TYR A 81 -3.45 3.13 -9.63
N VAL A 82 -4.25 3.06 -10.69
CA VAL A 82 -4.20 1.95 -11.65
C VAL A 82 -3.85 2.49 -13.04
N THR A 83 -3.11 1.71 -13.81
CA THR A 83 -2.78 2.07 -15.20
C THR A 83 -3.75 1.46 -16.20
N ASP A 84 -4.57 0.50 -15.76
CA ASP A 84 -5.57 -0.18 -16.61
C ASP A 84 -6.87 -0.34 -15.81
N MET A 85 -7.74 0.65 -15.92
CA MET A 85 -9.02 0.64 -15.21
C MET A 85 -9.95 -0.47 -15.71
N ARG A 86 -9.83 -0.85 -16.98
CA ARG A 86 -10.63 -1.94 -17.56
C ARG A 86 -10.28 -3.27 -16.89
N ALA A 87 -8.97 -3.56 -16.73
CA ALA A 87 -8.52 -4.76 -16.05
C ALA A 87 -8.98 -4.76 -14.58
N TYR A 88 -8.92 -3.60 -13.92
CA TYR A 88 -9.40 -3.46 -12.53
C TYR A 88 -10.89 -3.80 -12.44
N ARG A 89 -11.72 -3.19 -13.28
CA ARG A 89 -13.18 -3.42 -13.27
C ARG A 89 -13.53 -4.89 -13.56
N GLY A 90 -12.78 -5.54 -14.42
CA GLY A 90 -13.01 -6.94 -14.79
C GLY A 90 -12.56 -7.95 -13.75
N SER A 91 -11.89 -7.51 -12.67
CA SER A 91 -11.25 -8.41 -11.70
C SER A 91 -11.76 -8.23 -10.27
N ARG A 92 -12.91 -7.57 -10.08
CA ARG A 92 -13.38 -7.16 -8.74
C ARG A 92 -13.47 -8.28 -7.72
N GLY A 93 -13.88 -9.48 -8.13
CA GLY A 93 -13.98 -10.61 -7.20
C GLY A 93 -12.65 -11.04 -6.62
N GLY A 94 -11.63 -11.17 -7.47
CA GLY A 94 -10.27 -11.51 -7.03
C GLY A 94 -9.64 -10.42 -6.19
N LEU A 95 -9.87 -9.15 -6.56
CA LEU A 95 -9.36 -8.01 -5.81
C LEU A 95 -9.98 -7.96 -4.40
N GLY A 96 -11.29 -8.16 -4.30
CA GLY A 96 -11.98 -8.18 -3.01
C GLY A 96 -11.48 -9.29 -2.09
N ALA A 97 -11.22 -10.48 -2.64
CA ALA A 97 -10.67 -11.60 -1.87
C ALA A 97 -9.28 -11.25 -1.31
N ALA A 98 -8.41 -10.68 -2.14
CA ALA A 98 -7.08 -10.26 -1.72
C ALA A 98 -7.14 -9.16 -0.65
N TYR A 99 -8.05 -8.21 -0.80
CA TYR A 99 -8.25 -7.14 0.18
C TYR A 99 -8.63 -7.71 1.55
N ARG A 100 -9.61 -8.62 1.59
CA ARG A 100 -10.13 -9.19 2.84
C ARG A 100 -9.11 -10.02 3.60
N GLU A 101 -8.08 -10.52 2.95
CA GLU A 101 -7.01 -11.27 3.61
C GLU A 101 -6.28 -10.42 4.66
N PHE A 102 -6.08 -9.12 4.40
CA PHE A 102 -5.34 -8.23 5.28
C PHE A 102 -6.22 -7.22 6.01
N PHE A 103 -7.29 -6.75 5.37
CA PHE A 103 -8.16 -5.69 5.88
C PHE A 103 -9.52 -6.21 6.33
N ARG A 104 -9.82 -7.48 6.08
CA ARG A 104 -11.07 -8.13 6.46
C ARG A 104 -12.29 -7.40 5.88
N SER A 105 -13.26 -7.02 6.75
CA SER A 105 -14.47 -6.30 6.35
C SER A 105 -14.42 -4.83 6.74
N ASP A 106 -13.25 -4.30 7.04
CA ASP A 106 -13.06 -2.88 7.32
C ASP A 106 -12.78 -2.15 6.02
N TYR A 107 -13.62 -1.19 5.66
CA TYR A 107 -13.55 -0.45 4.40
C TYR A 107 -13.42 1.04 4.67
N PRO A 108 -12.20 1.55 4.84
CA PRO A 108 -11.99 2.98 5.06
C PRO A 108 -12.31 3.78 3.82
N ALA A 109 -12.33 5.11 3.97
CA ALA A 109 -12.49 6.02 2.84
C ALA A 109 -11.43 5.70 1.79
N SER A 110 -11.81 5.67 0.52
CA SER A 110 -10.89 5.36 -0.56
C SER A 110 -11.14 6.21 -1.80
N THR A 111 -10.08 6.38 -2.58
CA THR A 111 -10.10 7.00 -3.90
C THR A 111 -9.42 6.05 -4.86
N LEU A 112 -9.97 5.88 -6.04
CA LEU A 112 -9.39 5.06 -7.10
C LEU A 112 -9.38 5.86 -8.38
N VAL A 113 -8.20 6.02 -8.98
CA VAL A 113 -8.01 6.79 -10.20
C VAL A 113 -7.13 6.03 -11.18
N GLU A 114 -7.38 6.22 -12.47
CA GLU A 114 -6.47 5.77 -13.51
C GLU A 114 -5.39 6.82 -13.72
N VAL A 115 -4.14 6.37 -13.81
CA VAL A 115 -2.99 7.20 -14.13
C VAL A 115 -2.34 6.67 -15.40
N ARG A 116 -1.61 7.54 -16.09
CA ARG A 116 -0.97 7.17 -17.35
C ARG A 116 0.12 6.11 -17.15
N SER A 117 0.92 6.24 -16.10
CA SER A 117 2.03 5.33 -15.81
C SER A 117 2.41 5.43 -14.34
N LEU A 118 3.13 4.43 -13.87
CA LEU A 118 3.77 4.40 -12.56
C LEU A 118 5.29 4.39 -12.78
N VAL A 119 6.04 4.63 -11.71
CA VAL A 119 7.51 4.68 -11.81
C VAL A 119 8.06 3.37 -12.37
N ASP A 120 7.56 2.23 -11.87
CA ASP A 120 7.91 0.93 -12.43
C ASP A 120 7.02 0.64 -13.65
N PRO A 121 7.58 0.43 -14.85
CA PRO A 121 6.77 0.21 -16.04
C PRO A 121 5.97 -1.09 -16.03
N ASP A 122 6.32 -2.05 -15.19
CA ASP A 122 5.57 -3.30 -15.03
C ASP A 122 4.46 -3.21 -13.99
N ALA A 123 4.39 -2.13 -13.21
CA ALA A 123 3.36 -1.95 -12.20
C ALA A 123 2.03 -1.54 -12.84
N LEU A 124 0.97 -2.28 -12.51
CA LEU A 124 -0.41 -1.98 -12.92
C LEU A 124 -1.18 -1.24 -11.83
N ILE A 125 -0.69 -1.28 -10.60
CA ILE A 125 -1.37 -0.70 -9.45
C ILE A 125 -0.35 -0.22 -8.41
N GLU A 126 -0.68 0.89 -7.77
CA GLU A 126 0.03 1.41 -6.60
C GLU A 126 -1.00 1.80 -5.56
N ILE A 127 -0.72 1.54 -4.29
CA ILE A 127 -1.65 1.78 -3.19
C ILE A 127 -0.91 2.54 -2.09
N ASP A 128 -1.47 3.66 -1.65
CA ASP A 128 -0.99 4.35 -0.44
C ASP A 128 -2.08 4.35 0.63
N ALA A 129 -1.70 4.70 1.85
CA ALA A 129 -2.61 4.65 2.98
C ALA A 129 -2.29 5.71 4.02
N VAL A 130 -3.29 6.07 4.79
CA VAL A 130 -3.14 6.85 6.03
C VAL A 130 -3.84 6.06 7.14
N ALA A 131 -3.18 5.93 8.29
CA ALA A 131 -3.75 5.27 9.46
C ALA A 131 -3.57 6.14 10.70
N VAL A 132 -4.46 5.98 11.65
CA VAL A 132 -4.46 6.76 12.90
C VAL A 132 -4.70 5.80 14.05
N HIS A 133 -3.89 5.91 15.11
CA HIS A 133 -4.11 5.14 16.32
C HIS A 133 -5.46 5.50 16.96
N ARG A 134 -6.18 4.49 17.37
CA ARG A 134 -7.42 4.69 18.12
C ARG A 134 -7.10 5.28 19.51
N PRO A 135 -7.98 6.16 20.02
CA PRO A 135 -7.81 6.71 21.37
C PRO A 135 -7.88 5.62 22.44
#